data_865052e6b942d9ae16972f0512a997f2
#
_entry.id   865052e6b942d9ae16972f0512a997f2
#
_cell.length_a   1.000
_cell.length_b   1.000
_cell.length_c   1.000
_cell.angle_alpha   90.00
_cell.angle_beta   90.00
_cell.angle_gamma   90.00
#
_symmetry.space_group_name_H-M   'P 1'
#
loop_
_entity.id
_entity.type
_entity.pdbx_description
1 polymer ?
#
loop_
_entity_poly.entity_id
_entity_poly.type
_entity_poly.pdbx_seq_one_letter_code
_entity_poly.pdbx_strand_id
1 'polypeptide(L)'
;MLNKLKSKSEFSRNVLTLMTGTTIAQAIPIAISPILTRIYTPEDFGVFALYMSVASILSVVATGRYELAIMLPKKDEDAINIVALSIIISFLVSFIAFLVVFFFNASITNILGNPEISSWLYFIPLSVLLTGIYQSFNYWSNRKKEYKRLATSRVIRSGTMSASNLAFGFVGFGSGGLIGSSILGQGVASFVLGKMVLGKESHFISKIKKLKIYALAKKYIKFPTWNLISSFVSTLRENMLIFAFSKFYELSFLGFYFFAKRLLLIPSGILVSAFSDVFYQKISNIKNYIEIYEVAYSYFKKLFYLLTIPFIIFVFLLDIIIPTIFGEKWAMLSIYLLIISFPIYLNLLVGHFSTILLRTNNQDVSFYFHSAKLVMLFLVLLITITIGLSSLQVLVVVSIFEILSILLGVVVIKSVLKAKTNNALLYLLSLVLILIEIIIYNKI
;
A
#
# COMPACT_ATOMS: atom_id res chain seq x y z
N MET A 1 -7.41 -7.70 -39.90
CA MET A 1 -6.56 -8.59 -39.08
C MET A 1 -5.27 -7.88 -38.61
N LEU A 2 -4.55 -7.19 -39.50
CA LEU A 2 -3.32 -6.46 -39.18
C LEU A 2 -3.49 -5.34 -38.12
N ASN A 3 -4.63 -4.61 -38.10
CA ASN A 3 -4.92 -3.59 -37.08
C ASN A 3 -5.16 -4.18 -35.69
N LYS A 4 -5.70 -5.40 -35.56
CA LYS A 4 -5.85 -6.10 -34.28
C LYS A 4 -4.51 -6.61 -33.73
N LEU A 5 -3.59 -6.99 -34.60
CA LEU A 5 -2.23 -7.44 -34.23
C LEU A 5 -1.36 -6.25 -33.81
N LYS A 6 -1.43 -5.11 -34.51
CA LYS A 6 -0.76 -3.85 -34.12
C LYS A 6 -1.30 -3.34 -32.78
N SER A 7 -2.59 -3.37 -32.55
CA SER A 7 -3.24 -2.96 -31.29
C SER A 7 -2.80 -3.85 -30.10
N LYS A 8 -2.68 -5.17 -30.29
CA LYS A 8 -2.15 -6.08 -29.24
C LYS A 8 -0.68 -5.77 -28.91
N SER A 9 0.15 -5.50 -29.92
CA SER A 9 1.57 -5.17 -29.70
C SER A 9 1.75 -3.81 -29.03
N GLU A 10 0.92 -2.82 -29.34
CA GLU A 10 0.96 -1.50 -28.72
C GLU A 10 0.49 -1.54 -27.26
N PHE A 11 -0.59 -2.23 -26.96
CA PHE A 11 -1.05 -2.46 -25.59
C PHE A 11 0.01 -3.17 -24.75
N SER A 12 0.59 -4.24 -25.24
CA SER A 12 1.64 -4.99 -24.55
C SER A 12 2.86 -4.12 -24.27
N ARG A 13 3.32 -3.33 -25.23
CA ARG A 13 4.44 -2.38 -25.09
C ARG A 13 4.14 -1.31 -24.02
N ASN A 14 2.93 -0.78 -24.01
CA ASN A 14 2.49 0.24 -23.07
C ASN A 14 2.44 -0.29 -21.64
N VAL A 15 1.89 -1.49 -21.46
CA VAL A 15 1.87 -2.19 -20.17
C VAL A 15 3.29 -2.45 -19.68
N LEU A 16 4.16 -2.99 -20.53
CA LEU A 16 5.59 -3.20 -20.19
C LEU A 16 6.28 -1.90 -19.78
N THR A 17 6.05 -0.79 -20.49
CA THR A 17 6.63 0.51 -20.13
C THR A 17 6.20 0.96 -18.73
N LEU A 18 4.91 0.81 -18.39
CA LEU A 18 4.41 1.18 -17.07
C LEU A 18 4.94 0.25 -15.97
N MET A 19 4.97 -1.06 -16.23
CA MET A 19 5.51 -2.05 -15.30
C MET A 19 7.00 -1.81 -15.05
N THR A 20 7.80 -1.65 -16.09
CA THR A 20 9.24 -1.39 -15.97
C THR A 20 9.51 -0.10 -15.18
N GLY A 21 8.81 1.00 -15.52
CA GLY A 21 8.94 2.26 -14.78
C GLY A 21 8.52 2.15 -13.32
N THR A 22 7.49 1.37 -13.03
CA THR A 22 7.04 1.11 -11.64
C THR A 22 8.07 0.28 -10.88
N THR A 23 8.61 -0.77 -11.49
CA THR A 23 9.63 -1.62 -10.88
C THR A 23 10.90 -0.82 -10.59
N ILE A 24 11.37 -0.01 -11.53
CA ILE A 24 12.53 0.88 -11.32
C ILE A 24 12.24 1.85 -10.16
N ALA A 25 11.08 2.50 -10.16
CA ALA A 25 10.70 3.43 -9.10
C ALA A 25 10.64 2.76 -7.71
N GLN A 26 10.27 1.49 -7.63
CA GLN A 26 10.26 0.71 -6.38
C GLN A 26 11.64 0.17 -6.00
N ALA A 27 12.48 -0.13 -6.96
CA ALA A 27 13.84 -0.63 -6.72
C ALA A 27 14.78 0.45 -6.16
N ILE A 28 14.63 1.72 -6.60
CA ILE A 28 15.50 2.82 -6.15
C ILE A 28 15.53 2.96 -4.61
N PRO A 29 14.41 3.07 -3.87
CA PRO A 29 14.43 3.19 -2.42
C PRO A 29 14.97 1.95 -1.70
N ILE A 30 14.83 0.76 -2.30
CA ILE A 30 15.39 -0.47 -1.74
C ILE A 30 16.90 -0.46 -1.92
N ALA A 31 17.39 -0.10 -3.09
CA ALA A 31 18.82 -0.08 -3.40
C ALA A 31 19.61 0.89 -2.52
N ILE A 32 19.03 2.04 -2.15
CA ILE A 32 19.69 3.01 -1.26
C ILE A 32 19.49 2.71 0.23
N SER A 33 18.61 1.77 0.57
CA SER A 33 18.26 1.50 1.98
C SER A 33 19.46 1.10 2.86
N PRO A 34 20.50 0.38 2.38
CA PRO A 34 21.70 0.12 3.19
C PRO A 34 22.49 1.39 3.55
N ILE A 35 22.45 2.41 2.69
CA ILE A 35 23.07 3.70 2.99
C ILE A 35 22.21 4.48 3.97
N LEU A 36 20.88 4.48 3.78
CA LEU A 36 19.96 5.20 4.66
C LEU A 36 20.02 4.66 6.10
N THR A 37 20.15 3.36 6.31
CA THR A 37 20.23 2.76 7.65
C THR A 37 21.53 3.08 8.38
N ARG A 38 22.57 3.49 7.68
CA ARG A 38 23.82 3.99 8.29
C ARG A 38 23.71 5.46 8.72
N ILE A 39 22.84 6.21 8.07
CA ILE A 39 22.65 7.65 8.28
C ILE A 39 21.51 7.90 9.30
N TYR A 40 20.40 7.21 9.15
CA TYR A 40 19.20 7.38 9.96
C TYR A 40 19.06 6.28 11.01
N THR A 41 18.46 6.65 12.15
CA THR A 41 18.18 5.70 13.23
C THR A 41 16.83 5.02 13.06
N PRO A 42 16.56 3.91 13.79
CA PRO A 42 15.23 3.32 13.82
C PRO A 42 14.14 4.31 14.29
N GLU A 43 14.46 5.20 15.25
CA GLU A 43 13.55 6.22 15.77
C GLU A 43 13.16 7.23 14.67
N ASP A 44 14.12 7.67 13.83
CA ASP A 44 13.85 8.53 12.69
C ASP A 44 12.83 7.90 11.74
N PHE A 45 12.99 6.60 11.46
CA PHE A 45 12.04 5.84 10.66
C PHE A 45 10.71 5.65 11.38
N GLY A 46 10.69 5.60 12.72
CA GLY A 46 9.48 5.56 13.54
C GLY A 46 8.63 6.81 13.38
N VAL A 47 9.23 8.00 13.54
CA VAL A 47 8.55 9.28 13.31
C VAL A 47 8.06 9.40 11.87
N PHE A 48 8.91 9.00 10.91
CA PHE A 48 8.55 8.99 9.49
C PHE A 48 7.37 8.06 9.20
N ALA A 49 7.33 6.87 9.82
CA ALA A 49 6.23 5.92 9.70
C ALA A 49 4.90 6.52 10.20
N LEU A 50 4.95 7.19 11.36
CA LEU A 50 3.79 7.85 11.94
C LEU A 50 3.28 8.98 11.03
N TYR A 51 4.19 9.83 10.53
CA TYR A 51 3.87 10.87 9.56
C TYR A 51 3.19 10.30 8.31
N MET A 52 3.80 9.27 7.70
CA MET A 52 3.27 8.64 6.49
C MET A 52 1.91 7.98 6.72
N SER A 53 1.66 7.46 7.92
CA SER A 53 0.37 6.86 8.27
C SER A 53 -0.74 7.90 8.33
N VAL A 54 -0.51 9.03 8.99
CA VAL A 54 -1.45 10.16 9.02
C VAL A 54 -1.66 10.72 7.60
N ALA A 55 -0.57 10.96 6.86
CA ALA A 55 -0.62 11.45 5.49
C ALA A 55 -1.39 10.51 4.57
N SER A 56 -1.21 9.19 4.70
CA SER A 56 -1.88 8.19 3.85
C SER A 56 -3.39 8.17 4.08
N ILE A 57 -3.84 8.24 5.34
CA ILE A 57 -5.27 8.27 5.69
C ILE A 57 -5.95 9.52 5.12
N LEU A 58 -5.34 10.70 5.32
CA LEU A 58 -5.88 11.95 4.79
C LEU A 58 -5.78 12.02 3.26
N SER A 59 -4.80 11.37 2.65
CA SER A 59 -4.68 11.29 1.19
C SER A 59 -5.80 10.48 0.53
N VAL A 60 -6.46 9.56 1.26
CA VAL A 60 -7.66 8.87 0.75
C VAL A 60 -8.81 9.82 0.50
N VAL A 61 -8.96 10.85 1.36
CA VAL A 61 -10.03 11.85 1.23
C VAL A 61 -9.64 13.02 0.34
N ALA A 62 -8.36 13.14 -0.02
CA ALA A 62 -7.78 14.32 -0.70
C ALA A 62 -8.57 14.78 -1.94
N THR A 63 -9.09 13.86 -2.74
CA THR A 63 -9.84 14.15 -3.98
C THR A 63 -11.32 13.79 -3.88
N GLY A 64 -11.79 13.36 -2.68
CA GLY A 64 -13.12 12.77 -2.52
C GLY A 64 -13.33 11.52 -3.39
N ARG A 65 -12.26 10.85 -3.81
CA ARG A 65 -12.26 9.69 -4.73
C ARG A 65 -12.81 9.99 -6.13
N TYR A 66 -13.04 11.26 -6.48
CA TYR A 66 -13.47 11.65 -7.82
C TYR A 66 -12.42 11.40 -8.89
N GLU A 67 -11.12 11.27 -8.52
CA GLU A 67 -10.07 10.90 -9.46
C GLU A 67 -10.36 9.58 -10.20
N LEU A 68 -11.04 8.64 -9.55
CA LEU A 68 -11.45 7.37 -10.17
C LEU A 68 -12.50 7.59 -11.27
N ALA A 69 -13.37 8.59 -11.09
CA ALA A 69 -14.42 8.89 -12.04
C ALA A 69 -13.88 9.55 -13.33
N ILE A 70 -12.62 10.03 -13.37
CA ILE A 70 -12.01 10.61 -14.57
C ILE A 70 -12.02 9.64 -15.76
N MET A 71 -11.99 8.33 -15.49
CA MET A 71 -11.97 7.28 -16.50
C MET A 71 -13.34 7.04 -17.17
N LEU A 72 -14.47 7.48 -16.57
CA LEU A 72 -15.80 7.05 -16.93
C LEU A 72 -16.50 7.88 -18.05
N PRO A 73 -16.33 9.20 -18.14
CA PRO A 73 -16.99 9.99 -19.17
C PRO A 73 -16.58 9.57 -20.57
N LYS A 74 -17.53 9.57 -21.52
CA LYS A 74 -17.21 9.31 -22.93
C LYS A 74 -16.37 10.43 -23.56
N LYS A 75 -16.62 11.70 -23.17
CA LYS A 75 -15.95 12.89 -23.69
C LYS A 75 -14.84 13.37 -22.77
N ASP A 76 -13.70 13.75 -23.33
CA ASP A 76 -12.56 14.30 -22.59
C ASP A 76 -12.88 15.65 -21.94
N GLU A 77 -13.78 16.44 -22.57
CA GLU A 77 -14.28 17.69 -21.99
C GLU A 77 -14.97 17.48 -20.64
N ASP A 78 -15.68 16.39 -20.45
CA ASP A 78 -16.32 16.08 -19.16
C ASP A 78 -15.28 15.54 -18.17
N ALA A 79 -14.37 14.71 -18.64
CA ALA A 79 -13.31 14.16 -17.80
C ALA A 79 -12.38 15.26 -17.23
N ILE A 80 -12.03 16.30 -18.01
CA ILE A 80 -11.19 17.41 -17.50
C ILE A 80 -11.94 18.23 -16.43
N ASN A 81 -13.27 18.33 -16.49
CA ASN A 81 -14.07 18.95 -15.43
C ASN A 81 -14.03 18.13 -14.14
N ILE A 82 -13.91 16.79 -14.21
CA ILE A 82 -13.70 15.94 -13.02
C ILE A 82 -12.28 16.12 -12.48
N VAL A 83 -11.26 16.28 -13.33
CA VAL A 83 -9.91 16.63 -12.90
C VAL A 83 -9.93 17.94 -12.11
N ALA A 84 -10.59 18.99 -12.65
CA ALA A 84 -10.73 20.26 -11.96
C ALA A 84 -11.48 20.10 -10.62
N LEU A 85 -12.57 19.32 -10.58
CA LEU A 85 -13.30 19.00 -9.36
C LEU A 85 -12.37 18.33 -8.31
N SER A 86 -11.62 17.32 -8.72
CA SER A 86 -10.69 16.60 -7.83
C SER A 86 -9.62 17.52 -7.25
N ILE A 87 -9.07 18.44 -8.06
CA ILE A 87 -8.08 19.43 -7.61
C ILE A 87 -8.73 20.45 -6.64
N ILE A 88 -9.93 20.95 -6.94
CA ILE A 88 -10.66 21.86 -6.04
C ILE A 88 -10.92 21.20 -4.69
N ILE A 89 -11.36 19.96 -4.68
CA ILE A 89 -11.57 19.18 -3.44
C ILE A 89 -10.26 19.02 -2.70
N SER A 90 -9.14 18.78 -3.40
CA SER A 90 -7.83 18.64 -2.77
C SER A 90 -7.39 19.92 -2.06
N PHE A 91 -7.65 21.09 -2.63
CA PHE A 91 -7.40 22.37 -1.96
C PHE A 91 -8.30 22.51 -0.72
N LEU A 92 -9.58 22.19 -0.83
CA LEU A 92 -10.53 22.29 0.28
C LEU A 92 -10.15 21.36 1.43
N VAL A 93 -9.87 20.08 1.14
CA VAL A 93 -9.46 19.09 2.15
C VAL A 93 -8.14 19.47 2.79
N SER A 94 -7.17 19.92 2.00
CA SER A 94 -5.89 20.41 2.51
C SER A 94 -6.06 21.62 3.44
N PHE A 95 -6.92 22.57 3.06
CA PHE A 95 -7.22 23.74 3.90
C PHE A 95 -7.91 23.35 5.21
N ILE A 96 -8.89 22.44 5.15
CA ILE A 96 -9.54 21.89 6.35
C ILE A 96 -8.51 21.17 7.23
N ALA A 97 -7.65 20.33 6.63
CA ALA A 97 -6.58 19.65 7.36
C ALA A 97 -5.62 20.66 8.03
N PHE A 98 -5.30 21.76 7.35
CA PHE A 98 -4.49 22.84 7.94
C PHE A 98 -5.17 23.47 9.16
N LEU A 99 -6.45 23.80 9.06
CA LEU A 99 -7.20 24.36 10.19
C LEU A 99 -7.26 23.38 11.37
N VAL A 100 -7.52 22.10 11.08
CA VAL A 100 -7.56 21.04 12.11
C VAL A 100 -6.20 20.92 12.80
N VAL A 101 -5.11 20.87 12.04
CA VAL A 101 -3.75 20.82 12.63
C VAL A 101 -3.44 22.11 13.40
N PHE A 102 -3.80 23.26 12.87
CA PHE A 102 -3.51 24.54 13.50
C PHE A 102 -4.17 24.68 14.86
N PHE A 103 -5.45 24.31 14.99
CA PHE A 103 -6.20 24.46 16.25
C PHE A 103 -6.03 23.26 17.20
N PHE A 104 -5.79 22.06 16.70
CA PHE A 104 -5.81 20.82 17.49
C PHE A 104 -4.47 20.08 17.50
N ASN A 105 -3.35 20.73 17.13
CA ASN A 105 -2.04 20.08 17.06
C ASN A 105 -1.69 19.31 18.34
N ALA A 106 -1.80 19.96 19.51
CA ALA A 106 -1.47 19.35 20.79
C ALA A 106 -2.35 18.11 21.08
N SER A 107 -3.67 18.19 20.79
CA SER A 107 -4.60 17.07 20.98
C SER A 107 -4.27 15.90 20.06
N ILE A 108 -3.98 16.19 18.78
CA ILE A 108 -3.58 15.17 17.79
C ILE A 108 -2.26 14.52 18.22
N THR A 109 -1.27 15.31 18.63
CA THR A 109 0.02 14.83 19.13
C THR A 109 -0.15 13.89 20.32
N ASN A 110 -1.01 14.26 21.29
CA ASN A 110 -1.31 13.42 22.45
C ASN A 110 -2.03 12.10 22.07
N ILE A 111 -2.95 12.14 21.11
CA ILE A 111 -3.62 10.94 20.60
C ILE A 111 -2.61 10.02 19.93
N LEU A 112 -1.70 10.56 19.12
CA LEU A 112 -0.66 9.82 18.42
C LEU A 112 0.44 9.30 19.36
N GLY A 113 0.57 9.87 20.57
CA GLY A 113 1.47 9.39 21.62
C GLY A 113 2.93 9.76 21.41
N ASN A 114 3.26 10.61 20.43
CA ASN A 114 4.62 10.99 20.15
C ASN A 114 4.78 12.52 19.99
N PRO A 115 5.53 13.19 20.88
CA PRO A 115 5.73 14.65 20.81
C PRO A 115 6.49 15.12 19.56
N GLU A 116 7.40 14.30 19.02
CA GLU A 116 8.24 14.69 17.88
C GLU A 116 7.43 14.90 16.60
N ILE A 117 6.26 14.28 16.49
CA ILE A 117 5.38 14.44 15.32
C ILE A 117 4.76 15.86 15.25
N SER A 118 4.67 16.58 16.37
CA SER A 118 3.95 17.85 16.49
C SER A 118 4.33 18.86 15.40
N SER A 119 5.61 19.10 15.22
CA SER A 119 6.12 20.02 14.20
C SER A 119 5.83 19.53 12.77
N TRP A 120 5.82 18.22 12.57
CA TRP A 120 5.63 17.62 11.26
C TRP A 120 4.17 17.54 10.83
N LEU A 121 3.23 17.58 11.77
CA LEU A 121 1.80 17.65 11.46
C LEU A 121 1.45 18.87 10.58
N TYR A 122 2.13 19.99 10.73
CA TYR A 122 1.91 21.18 9.90
C TYR A 122 2.22 20.96 8.41
N PHE A 123 3.00 19.94 8.07
CA PHE A 123 3.30 19.59 6.69
C PHE A 123 2.31 18.57 6.09
N ILE A 124 1.43 17.97 6.90
CA ILE A 124 0.40 17.03 6.43
C ILE A 124 -0.52 17.67 5.37
N PRO A 125 -1.05 18.89 5.57
CA PRO A 125 -1.89 19.57 4.56
C PRO A 125 -1.20 19.68 3.20
N LEU A 126 0.08 20.02 3.19
CA LEU A 126 0.86 20.12 1.96
C LEU A 126 0.99 18.74 1.28
N SER A 127 1.29 17.68 2.04
CA SER A 127 1.36 16.32 1.52
C SER A 127 0.03 15.85 0.92
N VAL A 128 -1.09 16.17 1.56
CA VAL A 128 -2.44 15.86 1.08
C VAL A 128 -2.73 16.58 -0.24
N LEU A 129 -2.43 17.89 -0.31
CA LEU A 129 -2.60 18.71 -1.52
C LEU A 129 -1.81 18.13 -2.71
N LEU A 130 -0.51 17.93 -2.49
CA LEU A 130 0.38 17.41 -3.52
C LEU A 130 -0.05 16.03 -4.00
N THR A 131 -0.52 15.18 -3.09
CA THR A 131 -1.03 13.84 -3.43
C THR A 131 -2.31 13.94 -4.25
N GLY A 132 -3.25 14.80 -3.88
CA GLY A 132 -4.50 14.99 -4.62
C GLY A 132 -4.28 15.53 -6.03
N ILE A 133 -3.39 16.52 -6.19
CA ILE A 133 -2.99 17.05 -7.50
C ILE A 133 -2.33 15.94 -8.35
N TYR A 134 -1.38 15.22 -7.77
CA TYR A 134 -0.72 14.11 -8.45
C TYR A 134 -1.70 13.04 -8.92
N GLN A 135 -2.61 12.59 -8.06
CA GLN A 135 -3.61 11.57 -8.39
C GLN A 135 -4.53 12.05 -9.53
N SER A 136 -4.98 13.30 -9.50
CA SER A 136 -5.83 13.87 -10.55
C SER A 136 -5.15 13.80 -11.92
N PHE A 137 -3.88 14.23 -12.02
CA PHE A 137 -3.11 14.16 -13.27
C PHE A 137 -2.70 12.74 -13.63
N ASN A 138 -2.49 11.85 -12.65
CA ASN A 138 -2.17 10.45 -12.88
C ASN A 138 -3.35 9.73 -13.55
N TYR A 139 -4.58 9.90 -13.05
CA TYR A 139 -5.77 9.31 -13.68
C TYR A 139 -6.10 9.92 -15.02
N TRP A 140 -5.87 11.23 -15.20
CA TRP A 140 -5.97 11.87 -16.52
C TRP A 140 -4.99 11.27 -17.52
N SER A 141 -3.72 11.12 -17.13
CA SER A 141 -2.69 10.51 -17.98
C SER A 141 -2.99 9.04 -18.31
N ASN A 142 -3.56 8.30 -17.35
CA ASN A 142 -4.02 6.92 -17.55
C ASN A 142 -5.17 6.87 -18.57
N ARG A 143 -6.16 7.77 -18.45
CA ARG A 143 -7.24 7.91 -19.42
C ARG A 143 -6.72 8.17 -20.84
N LYS A 144 -5.69 9.02 -20.96
CA LYS A 144 -5.05 9.34 -22.24
C LYS A 144 -4.08 8.25 -22.72
N LYS A 145 -3.92 7.13 -21.97
CA LYS A 145 -2.99 6.03 -22.25
C LYS A 145 -1.52 6.47 -22.35
N GLU A 146 -1.19 7.59 -21.71
CA GLU A 146 0.16 8.16 -21.68
C GLU A 146 1.03 7.45 -20.61
N TYR A 147 1.25 6.14 -20.80
CA TYR A 147 1.93 5.29 -19.81
C TYR A 147 3.41 5.65 -19.60
N LYS A 148 4.07 6.17 -20.63
CA LYS A 148 5.44 6.69 -20.51
C LYS A 148 5.50 7.87 -19.53
N ARG A 149 4.51 8.78 -19.59
CA ARG A 149 4.37 9.92 -18.68
C ARG A 149 4.21 9.44 -17.23
N LEU A 150 3.37 8.42 -17.02
CA LEU A 150 3.17 7.81 -15.71
C LEU A 150 4.44 7.14 -15.18
N ALA A 151 5.12 6.35 -15.99
CA ALA A 151 6.37 5.70 -15.64
C ALA A 151 7.44 6.73 -15.25
N THR A 152 7.63 7.76 -16.09
CA THR A 152 8.60 8.83 -15.85
C THR A 152 8.31 9.58 -14.54
N SER A 153 7.05 9.94 -14.25
CA SER A 153 6.69 10.65 -13.03
C SER A 153 6.96 9.81 -11.77
N ARG A 154 6.74 8.49 -11.82
CA ARG A 154 7.05 7.57 -10.71
C ARG A 154 8.55 7.46 -10.45
N VAL A 155 9.35 7.32 -11.52
CA VAL A 155 10.81 7.26 -11.40
C VAL A 155 11.37 8.59 -10.87
N ILE A 156 10.89 9.73 -11.36
CA ILE A 156 11.29 11.05 -10.88
C ILE A 156 10.93 11.21 -9.40
N ARG A 157 9.71 10.84 -8.99
CA ARG A 157 9.29 10.86 -7.59
C ARG A 157 10.26 10.08 -6.71
N SER A 158 10.53 8.85 -7.09
CA SER A 158 11.38 7.94 -6.32
C SER A 158 12.83 8.40 -6.32
N GLY A 159 13.37 8.83 -7.46
CA GLY A 159 14.73 9.37 -7.58
C GLY A 159 14.93 10.63 -6.76
N THR A 160 14.00 11.61 -6.86
CA THR A 160 14.05 12.86 -6.08
C THR A 160 13.99 12.56 -4.58
N MET A 161 13.02 11.74 -4.15
CA MET A 161 12.90 11.33 -2.75
C MET A 161 14.18 10.66 -2.25
N SER A 162 14.75 9.74 -3.03
CA SER A 162 15.97 9.02 -2.68
C SER A 162 17.19 9.92 -2.59
N ALA A 163 17.39 10.79 -3.58
CA ALA A 163 18.48 11.76 -3.58
C ALA A 163 18.36 12.76 -2.41
N SER A 164 17.16 13.26 -2.14
CA SER A 164 16.90 14.15 -1.00
C SER A 164 17.10 13.45 0.34
N ASN A 165 16.69 12.17 0.46
CA ASN A 165 16.96 11.37 1.67
C ASN A 165 18.45 11.30 1.98
N LEU A 166 19.29 11.06 0.96
CA LEU A 166 20.74 11.04 1.15
C LEU A 166 21.26 12.44 1.51
N ALA A 167 20.85 13.47 0.78
CA ALA A 167 21.31 14.84 1.01
C ALA A 167 20.98 15.33 2.43
N PHE A 168 19.72 15.20 2.85
CA PHE A 168 19.30 15.63 4.18
C PHE A 168 19.86 14.74 5.28
N GLY A 169 20.05 13.45 5.01
CA GLY A 169 20.64 12.52 5.96
C GLY A 169 22.10 12.85 6.25
N PHE A 170 22.91 13.15 5.24
CA PHE A 170 24.31 13.57 5.42
C PHE A 170 24.45 14.90 6.16
N VAL A 171 23.45 15.78 6.09
CA VAL A 171 23.44 17.03 6.88
C VAL A 171 22.91 16.81 8.30
N GLY A 172 22.38 15.62 8.63
CA GLY A 172 21.93 15.29 9.99
C GLY A 172 20.52 15.76 10.33
N PHE A 173 19.61 15.90 9.33
CA PHE A 173 18.23 16.35 9.58
C PHE A 173 17.32 15.30 10.25
N GLY A 174 17.80 14.08 10.55
CA GLY A 174 17.05 13.04 11.23
C GLY A 174 15.70 12.73 10.55
N SER A 175 14.67 12.49 11.36
CA SER A 175 13.30 12.21 10.86
C SER A 175 12.77 13.26 9.88
N GLY A 176 13.15 14.52 10.08
CA GLY A 176 12.82 15.64 9.19
C GLY A 176 13.36 15.47 7.77
N GLY A 177 14.54 14.87 7.64
CA GLY A 177 15.13 14.56 6.34
C GLY A 177 14.28 13.56 5.54
N LEU A 178 13.76 12.51 6.19
CA LEU A 178 12.87 11.53 5.56
C LEU A 178 11.53 12.15 5.16
N ILE A 179 10.92 12.94 6.06
CA ILE A 179 9.63 13.61 5.82
C ILE A 179 9.78 14.65 4.71
N GLY A 180 10.76 15.55 4.81
CA GLY A 180 11.02 16.57 3.79
C GLY A 180 11.29 15.98 2.42
N SER A 181 12.06 14.89 2.34
CA SER A 181 12.32 14.16 1.10
C SER A 181 11.07 13.55 0.47
N SER A 182 10.14 13.05 1.29
CA SER A 182 8.86 12.52 0.81
C SER A 182 7.99 13.61 0.19
N ILE A 183 7.96 14.79 0.82
CA ILE A 183 7.24 15.97 0.32
C ILE A 183 7.87 16.49 -0.97
N LEU A 184 9.19 16.61 -1.01
CA LEU A 184 9.93 17.05 -2.21
C LEU A 184 9.71 16.08 -3.37
N GLY A 185 9.85 14.77 -3.13
CA GLY A 185 9.61 13.76 -4.15
C GLY A 185 8.19 13.83 -4.71
N GLN A 186 7.19 13.98 -3.84
CA GLN A 186 5.79 14.14 -4.25
C GLN A 186 5.55 15.47 -4.98
N GLY A 187 6.15 16.57 -4.51
CA GLY A 187 6.02 17.90 -5.10
C GLY A 187 6.60 17.95 -6.51
N VAL A 188 7.84 17.47 -6.67
CA VAL A 188 8.51 17.41 -8.00
C VAL A 188 7.74 16.52 -8.95
N ALA A 189 7.26 15.36 -8.51
CA ALA A 189 6.46 14.48 -9.36
C ALA A 189 5.13 15.13 -9.78
N SER A 190 4.45 15.82 -8.86
CA SER A 190 3.20 16.55 -9.13
C SER A 190 3.43 17.68 -10.13
N PHE A 191 4.51 18.45 -9.95
CA PHE A 191 4.89 19.53 -10.85
C PHE A 191 5.24 19.03 -12.24
N VAL A 192 6.10 18.01 -12.33
CA VAL A 192 6.53 17.43 -13.62
C VAL A 192 5.35 16.81 -14.36
N LEU A 193 4.50 16.04 -13.66
CA LEU A 193 3.32 15.44 -14.26
C LEU A 193 2.32 16.51 -14.71
N GLY A 194 2.09 17.53 -13.89
CA GLY A 194 1.27 18.68 -14.23
C GLY A 194 1.78 19.43 -15.46
N LYS A 195 3.10 19.73 -15.51
CA LYS A 195 3.73 20.37 -16.69
C LYS A 195 3.56 19.54 -17.96
N MET A 196 3.71 18.21 -17.86
CA MET A 196 3.53 17.31 -19.01
C MET A 196 2.07 17.28 -19.50
N VAL A 197 1.09 17.33 -18.57
CA VAL A 197 -0.33 17.38 -18.91
C VAL A 197 -0.69 18.73 -19.52
N LEU A 198 -0.39 19.82 -18.81
CA LEU A 198 -0.76 21.16 -19.23
C LEU A 198 -0.04 21.60 -20.53
N GLY A 199 1.19 21.15 -20.74
CA GLY A 199 1.95 21.48 -21.95
C GLY A 199 1.36 20.86 -23.22
N LYS A 200 0.85 19.63 -23.16
CA LYS A 200 0.28 18.95 -24.34
C LYS A 200 -1.24 19.16 -24.51
N GLU A 201 -1.93 19.43 -23.43
CA GLU A 201 -3.39 19.34 -23.36
C GLU A 201 -4.03 20.61 -22.77
N SER A 202 -3.32 21.75 -22.84
CA SER A 202 -3.80 23.05 -22.33
C SER A 202 -5.12 23.51 -22.94
N HIS A 203 -5.42 23.10 -24.19
CA HIS A 203 -6.67 23.42 -24.85
C HIS A 203 -7.92 22.86 -24.11
N PHE A 204 -7.76 21.83 -23.25
CA PHE A 204 -8.86 21.36 -22.43
C PHE A 204 -9.18 22.28 -21.24
N ILE A 205 -8.25 23.16 -20.83
CA ILE A 205 -8.48 24.10 -19.72
C ILE A 205 -9.66 25.01 -20.02
N SER A 206 -9.77 25.50 -21.27
CA SER A 206 -10.88 26.35 -21.71
C SER A 206 -12.25 25.63 -21.69
N LYS A 207 -12.25 24.30 -21.57
CA LYS A 207 -13.48 23.49 -21.50
C LYS A 207 -13.97 23.29 -20.06
N ILE A 208 -13.25 23.78 -19.06
CA ILE A 208 -13.65 23.71 -17.66
C ILE A 208 -14.77 24.73 -17.41
N LYS A 209 -15.92 24.23 -16.96
CA LYS A 209 -17.13 25.05 -16.71
C LYS A 209 -17.73 24.72 -15.35
N LYS A 210 -18.00 25.71 -14.51
CA LYS A 210 -18.57 25.55 -13.16
C LYS A 210 -19.84 24.70 -13.15
N LEU A 211 -20.75 24.92 -14.12
CA LEU A 211 -21.98 24.14 -14.25
C LEU A 211 -21.72 22.65 -14.55
N LYS A 212 -20.72 22.36 -15.40
CA LYS A 212 -20.33 20.97 -15.70
C LYS A 212 -19.71 20.29 -14.47
N ILE A 213 -18.85 21.00 -13.73
CA ILE A 213 -18.25 20.48 -12.48
C ILE A 213 -19.36 20.07 -11.52
N TYR A 214 -20.35 20.94 -11.27
CA TYR A 214 -21.47 20.65 -10.37
C TYR A 214 -22.31 19.45 -10.85
N ALA A 215 -22.68 19.42 -12.13
CA ALA A 215 -23.45 18.33 -12.71
C ALA A 215 -22.72 16.97 -12.62
N LEU A 216 -21.41 16.96 -12.87
CA LEU A 216 -20.58 15.76 -12.78
C LEU A 216 -20.34 15.33 -11.33
N ALA A 217 -20.19 16.27 -10.41
CA ALA A 217 -20.11 15.97 -8.97
C ALA A 217 -21.37 15.22 -8.51
N LYS A 218 -22.57 15.72 -8.89
CA LYS A 218 -23.84 15.04 -8.59
C LYS A 218 -23.97 13.68 -9.28
N LYS A 219 -23.56 13.59 -10.55
CA LYS A 219 -23.63 12.34 -11.33
C LYS A 219 -22.77 11.23 -10.72
N TYR A 220 -21.58 11.56 -10.22
CA TYR A 220 -20.62 10.59 -9.68
C TYR A 220 -20.55 10.59 -8.15
N ILE A 221 -21.61 11.00 -7.47
CA ILE A 221 -21.69 11.10 -6.01
C ILE A 221 -21.42 9.77 -5.28
N LYS A 222 -21.55 8.62 -5.96
CA LYS A 222 -21.25 7.31 -5.38
C LYS A 222 -19.77 7.13 -5.01
N PHE A 223 -18.87 7.90 -5.62
CA PHE A 223 -17.43 7.82 -5.28
C PHE A 223 -17.11 8.38 -3.90
N PRO A 224 -17.52 9.62 -3.54
CA PRO A 224 -17.29 10.12 -2.20
C PRO A 224 -18.14 9.45 -1.11
N THR A 225 -19.27 8.84 -1.45
CA THR A 225 -20.14 8.18 -0.45
C THR A 225 -19.69 6.74 -0.16
N TRP A 226 -19.56 5.88 -1.15
CA TRP A 226 -19.28 4.47 -0.95
C TRP A 226 -17.79 4.10 -1.10
N ASN A 227 -17.17 4.60 -2.17
CA ASN A 227 -15.78 4.23 -2.45
C ASN A 227 -14.80 4.87 -1.45
N LEU A 228 -15.07 6.12 -1.03
CA LEU A 228 -14.26 6.79 -0.03
C LEU A 228 -14.31 6.06 1.30
N ILE A 229 -15.50 5.70 1.80
CA ILE A 229 -15.65 4.99 3.08
C ILE A 229 -14.91 3.66 3.05
N SER A 230 -15.10 2.86 1.98
CA SER A 230 -14.41 1.58 1.84
C SER A 230 -12.89 1.73 1.83
N SER A 231 -12.37 2.72 1.10
CA SER A 231 -10.92 2.98 1.04
C SER A 231 -10.37 3.52 2.36
N PHE A 232 -11.13 4.36 3.06
CA PHE A 232 -10.77 4.88 4.37
C PHE A 232 -10.63 3.76 5.39
N VAL A 233 -11.62 2.86 5.47
CA VAL A 233 -11.60 1.68 6.35
C VAL A 233 -10.40 0.78 6.04
N SER A 234 -10.11 0.54 4.76
CA SER A 234 -8.93 -0.25 4.35
C SER A 234 -7.62 0.40 4.78
N THR A 235 -7.47 1.70 4.52
CA THR A 235 -6.24 2.44 4.87
C THR A 235 -6.07 2.56 6.38
N LEU A 236 -7.16 2.76 7.13
CA LEU A 236 -7.14 2.76 8.59
C LEU A 236 -6.63 1.42 9.13
N ARG A 237 -7.15 0.30 8.61
CA ARG A 237 -6.70 -1.04 8.99
C ARG A 237 -5.20 -1.24 8.74
N GLU A 238 -4.70 -0.80 7.58
CA GLU A 238 -3.28 -0.94 7.21
C GLU A 238 -2.33 -0.17 8.12
N ASN A 239 -2.82 0.94 8.70
CA ASN A 239 -2.03 1.81 9.57
C ASN A 239 -2.34 1.63 11.07
N MET A 240 -3.31 0.78 11.44
CA MET A 240 -3.75 0.60 12.83
C MET A 240 -2.60 0.20 13.76
N LEU A 241 -1.76 -0.74 13.33
CA LEU A 241 -0.56 -1.15 14.08
C LEU A 241 0.41 0.00 14.33
N ILE A 242 0.60 0.88 13.35
CA ILE A 242 1.50 2.03 13.47
C ILE A 242 1.01 2.98 14.55
N PHE A 243 -0.30 3.24 14.60
CA PHE A 243 -0.89 4.09 15.65
C PHE A 243 -0.83 3.43 17.03
N ALA A 244 -1.13 2.12 17.11
CA ALA A 244 -1.03 1.39 18.37
C ALA A 244 0.41 1.39 18.89
N PHE A 245 1.38 1.12 18.03
CA PHE A 245 2.78 1.08 18.42
C PHE A 245 3.34 2.47 18.76
N SER A 246 2.94 3.51 18.05
CA SER A 246 3.32 4.88 18.39
C SER A 246 2.81 5.33 19.75
N LYS A 247 1.61 4.88 20.14
CA LYS A 247 0.97 5.30 21.39
C LYS A 247 1.46 4.54 22.61
N PHE A 248 1.78 3.24 22.47
CA PHE A 248 1.98 2.35 23.61
C PHE A 248 3.38 1.74 23.67
N TYR A 249 4.22 1.92 22.64
CA TYR A 249 5.56 1.33 22.58
C TYR A 249 6.60 2.35 22.11
N GLU A 250 7.87 1.95 22.12
CA GLU A 250 8.99 2.80 21.72
C GLU A 250 9.02 3.09 20.21
N LEU A 251 9.53 4.25 19.84
CA LEU A 251 9.68 4.66 18.45
C LEU A 251 10.60 3.78 17.63
N SER A 252 11.69 3.29 18.24
CA SER A 252 12.61 2.35 17.60
C SER A 252 11.87 1.12 17.08
N PHE A 253 10.96 0.57 17.90
CA PHE A 253 10.12 -0.54 17.52
C PHE A 253 9.29 -0.22 16.25
N LEU A 254 8.65 0.95 16.25
CA LEU A 254 7.86 1.40 15.11
C LEU A 254 8.71 1.54 13.84
N GLY A 255 9.95 2.03 13.99
CA GLY A 255 10.90 2.15 12.89
C GLY A 255 11.30 0.80 12.30
N PHE A 256 11.66 -0.18 13.16
CA PHE A 256 11.95 -1.55 12.72
C PHE A 256 10.76 -2.18 12.02
N TYR A 257 9.56 -2.08 12.59
CA TYR A 257 8.33 -2.61 12.00
C TYR A 257 8.06 -2.00 10.61
N PHE A 258 8.10 -0.68 10.51
CA PHE A 258 7.84 0.04 9.27
C PHE A 258 8.86 -0.33 8.18
N PHE A 259 10.13 -0.39 8.55
CA PHE A 259 11.20 -0.71 7.61
C PHE A 259 11.13 -2.17 7.16
N ALA A 260 10.90 -3.12 8.09
CA ALA A 260 10.69 -4.53 7.77
C ALA A 260 9.50 -4.72 6.82
N LYS A 261 8.36 -4.09 7.14
CA LYS A 261 7.18 -4.11 6.29
C LYS A 261 7.46 -3.56 4.89
N ARG A 262 8.20 -2.48 4.78
CA ARG A 262 8.59 -1.87 3.50
C ARG A 262 9.47 -2.80 2.67
N LEU A 263 10.48 -3.43 3.28
CA LEU A 263 11.38 -4.36 2.59
C LEU A 263 10.64 -5.59 2.05
N LEU A 264 9.65 -6.10 2.79
CA LEU A 264 8.91 -7.30 2.41
C LEU A 264 7.73 -7.02 1.48
N LEU A 265 6.94 -5.96 1.72
CA LEU A 265 5.71 -5.70 0.97
C LEU A 265 5.96 -5.20 -0.45
N ILE A 266 7.05 -4.47 -0.70
CA ILE A 266 7.32 -3.95 -2.04
C ILE A 266 7.56 -5.11 -3.03
N PRO A 267 8.52 -6.03 -2.81
CA PRO A 267 8.73 -7.13 -3.74
C PRO A 267 7.58 -8.14 -3.76
N SER A 268 6.98 -8.45 -2.60
CA SER A 268 5.86 -9.38 -2.54
C SER A 268 4.62 -8.86 -3.27
N GLY A 269 4.34 -7.56 -3.18
CA GLY A 269 3.21 -6.93 -3.88
C GLY A 269 3.30 -7.03 -5.39
N ILE A 270 4.51 -6.89 -5.97
CA ILE A 270 4.75 -7.07 -7.41
C ILE A 270 4.45 -8.53 -7.80
N LEU A 271 4.94 -9.48 -7.01
CA LEU A 271 4.73 -10.92 -7.28
C LEU A 271 3.26 -11.31 -7.17
N VAL A 272 2.58 -10.90 -6.09
CA VAL A 272 1.15 -11.19 -5.89
C VAL A 272 0.32 -10.60 -7.02
N SER A 273 0.59 -9.37 -7.45
CA SER A 273 -0.12 -8.75 -8.58
C SER A 273 0.07 -9.54 -9.86
N ALA A 274 1.31 -9.89 -10.20
CA ALA A 274 1.62 -10.65 -11.42
C ALA A 274 0.95 -12.03 -11.41
N PHE A 275 1.00 -12.73 -10.27
CA PHE A 275 0.34 -14.04 -10.12
C PHE A 275 -1.19 -13.91 -10.20
N SER A 276 -1.76 -12.87 -9.60
CA SER A 276 -3.21 -12.61 -9.64
C SER A 276 -3.71 -12.34 -11.05
N ASP A 277 -2.98 -11.57 -11.85
CA ASP A 277 -3.37 -11.24 -13.22
C ASP A 277 -3.40 -12.51 -14.12
N VAL A 278 -2.34 -13.33 -14.05
CA VAL A 278 -2.25 -14.58 -14.80
C VAL A 278 -3.32 -15.59 -14.36
N PHE A 279 -3.52 -15.70 -13.05
CA PHE A 279 -4.53 -16.59 -12.48
C PHE A 279 -5.95 -16.14 -12.87
N TYR A 280 -6.28 -14.84 -12.74
CA TYR A 280 -7.58 -14.30 -13.12
C TYR A 280 -7.89 -14.53 -14.59
N GLN A 281 -6.92 -14.30 -15.47
CA GLN A 281 -7.07 -14.60 -16.91
C GLN A 281 -7.41 -16.07 -17.14
N LYS A 282 -6.76 -16.98 -16.40
CA LYS A 282 -7.00 -18.43 -16.55
C LYS A 282 -8.40 -18.83 -16.09
N ILE A 283 -8.87 -18.33 -14.92
CA ILE A 283 -10.18 -18.70 -14.37
C ILE A 283 -11.36 -17.97 -15.03
N SER A 284 -11.11 -16.86 -15.75
CA SER A 284 -12.18 -16.00 -16.33
C SER A 284 -13.13 -16.78 -17.24
N ASN A 285 -12.62 -17.79 -17.97
CA ASN A 285 -13.38 -18.60 -18.93
C ASN A 285 -13.94 -19.89 -18.33
N ILE A 286 -13.58 -20.25 -17.10
CA ILE A 286 -14.03 -21.48 -16.45
C ILE A 286 -15.42 -21.22 -15.84
N LYS A 287 -16.42 -22.04 -16.20
CA LYS A 287 -17.78 -21.93 -15.68
C LYS A 287 -18.00 -22.76 -14.41
N ASN A 288 -17.31 -23.88 -14.28
CA ASN A 288 -17.43 -24.79 -13.15
C ASN A 288 -16.66 -24.27 -11.95
N TYR A 289 -17.33 -24.01 -10.83
CA TYR A 289 -16.73 -23.48 -9.61
C TYR A 289 -15.75 -24.44 -8.95
N ILE A 290 -15.99 -25.76 -9.05
CA ILE A 290 -15.08 -26.77 -8.51
C ILE A 290 -13.77 -26.76 -9.31
N GLU A 291 -13.84 -26.66 -10.64
CA GLU A 291 -12.67 -26.57 -11.51
C GLU A 291 -11.85 -25.29 -11.22
N ILE A 292 -12.52 -24.15 -10.93
CA ILE A 292 -11.83 -22.92 -10.52
C ILE A 292 -10.99 -23.18 -9.27
N TYR A 293 -11.55 -23.90 -8.29
CA TYR A 293 -10.82 -24.18 -7.06
C TYR A 293 -9.67 -25.18 -7.26
N GLU A 294 -9.84 -26.19 -8.09
CA GLU A 294 -8.77 -27.11 -8.46
C GLU A 294 -7.60 -26.40 -9.14
N VAL A 295 -7.90 -25.48 -10.04
CA VAL A 295 -6.89 -24.62 -10.67
C VAL A 295 -6.19 -23.76 -9.62
N ALA A 296 -6.92 -23.14 -8.68
CA ALA A 296 -6.33 -22.35 -7.60
C ALA A 296 -5.39 -23.20 -6.73
N TYR A 297 -5.81 -24.40 -6.35
CA TYR A 297 -4.99 -25.30 -5.55
C TYR A 297 -3.76 -25.82 -6.30
N SER A 298 -3.88 -26.05 -7.61
CA SER A 298 -2.73 -26.37 -8.47
C SER A 298 -1.71 -25.22 -8.51
N TYR A 299 -2.18 -23.96 -8.57
CA TYR A 299 -1.31 -22.78 -8.49
C TYR A 299 -0.62 -22.68 -7.13
N PHE A 300 -1.37 -22.86 -6.04
CA PHE A 300 -0.81 -22.92 -4.69
C PHE A 300 0.35 -23.92 -4.61
N LYS A 301 0.16 -25.17 -5.07
CA LYS A 301 1.21 -26.19 -5.06
C LYS A 301 2.45 -25.76 -5.85
N LYS A 302 2.27 -25.18 -7.04
CA LYS A 302 3.39 -24.72 -7.87
C LYS A 302 4.18 -23.62 -7.17
N LEU A 303 3.48 -22.63 -6.60
CA LEU A 303 4.10 -21.54 -5.85
C LEU A 303 4.77 -22.05 -4.57
N PHE A 304 4.15 -23.00 -3.89
CA PHE A 304 4.73 -23.65 -2.72
C PHE A 304 6.09 -24.27 -3.04
N TYR A 305 6.18 -25.13 -4.05
CA TYR A 305 7.45 -25.76 -4.44
C TYR A 305 8.49 -24.74 -4.95
N LEU A 306 8.04 -23.68 -5.60
CA LEU A 306 8.93 -22.66 -6.14
C LEU A 306 9.49 -21.74 -5.05
N LEU A 307 8.65 -21.32 -4.08
CA LEU A 307 8.98 -20.23 -3.14
C LEU A 307 9.44 -20.73 -1.77
N THR A 308 9.16 -21.99 -1.39
CA THR A 308 9.50 -22.50 -0.05
C THR A 308 11.00 -22.55 0.20
N ILE A 309 11.77 -23.07 -0.76
CA ILE A 309 13.23 -23.17 -0.61
C ILE A 309 13.86 -21.77 -0.51
N PRO A 310 13.58 -20.80 -1.41
CA PRO A 310 14.06 -19.43 -1.26
C PRO A 310 13.64 -18.78 0.06
N PHE A 311 12.41 -19.04 0.53
CA PHE A 311 11.93 -18.51 1.80
C PHE A 311 12.70 -19.07 3.00
N ILE A 312 12.94 -20.37 3.03
CA ILE A 312 13.73 -21.01 4.09
C ILE A 312 15.16 -20.44 4.10
N ILE A 313 15.80 -20.32 2.95
CA ILE A 313 17.13 -19.73 2.83
C ILE A 313 17.12 -18.28 3.34
N PHE A 314 16.11 -17.49 2.95
CA PHE A 314 15.95 -16.12 3.44
C PHE A 314 15.87 -16.07 4.96
N VAL A 315 15.04 -16.90 5.59
CA VAL A 315 14.89 -16.94 7.06
C VAL A 315 16.19 -17.28 7.76
N PHE A 316 16.94 -18.28 7.28
CA PHE A 316 18.22 -18.69 7.89
C PHE A 316 19.33 -17.65 7.73
N LEU A 317 19.28 -16.84 6.69
CA LEU A 317 20.31 -15.84 6.42
C LEU A 317 20.03 -14.48 7.06
N LEU A 318 18.85 -14.25 7.67
CA LEU A 318 18.46 -12.94 8.21
C LEU A 318 19.49 -12.40 9.22
N ASP A 319 19.92 -13.21 10.19
CA ASP A 319 20.80 -12.78 11.26
C ASP A 319 22.22 -12.45 10.78
N ILE A 320 22.61 -12.97 9.60
CA ILE A 320 23.91 -12.67 8.98
C ILE A 320 23.77 -11.46 8.04
N ILE A 321 22.73 -11.46 7.20
CA ILE A 321 22.56 -10.48 6.14
C ILE A 321 22.20 -9.10 6.72
N ILE A 322 21.34 -9.05 7.74
CA ILE A 322 20.81 -7.77 8.22
C ILE A 322 21.90 -6.90 8.86
N PRO A 323 22.69 -7.35 9.84
CA PRO A 323 23.76 -6.53 10.39
C PRO A 323 24.80 -6.14 9.33
N THR A 324 25.13 -7.06 8.42
CA THR A 324 26.13 -6.84 7.37
C THR A 324 25.70 -5.75 6.37
N ILE A 325 24.44 -5.81 5.92
CA ILE A 325 23.91 -4.89 4.89
C ILE A 325 23.48 -3.56 5.52
N PHE A 326 22.73 -3.61 6.63
CA PHE A 326 22.07 -2.44 7.22
C PHE A 326 22.82 -1.85 8.42
N GLY A 327 23.82 -2.55 8.96
CA GLY A 327 24.63 -2.15 10.11
C GLY A 327 24.08 -2.64 11.45
N GLU A 328 24.95 -2.66 12.47
CA GLU A 328 24.65 -3.19 13.82
C GLU A 328 23.46 -2.50 14.50
N LYS A 329 23.26 -1.20 14.29
CA LYS A 329 22.11 -0.46 14.83
C LYS A 329 20.77 -1.06 14.38
N TRP A 330 20.77 -1.80 13.25
CA TRP A 330 19.61 -2.43 12.67
C TRP A 330 19.57 -3.95 12.87
N ALA A 331 20.43 -4.52 13.71
CA ALA A 331 20.48 -5.97 13.96
C ALA A 331 19.10 -6.52 14.39
N MET A 332 18.39 -5.79 15.26
CA MET A 332 17.03 -6.15 15.68
C MET A 332 16.03 -6.29 14.53
N LEU A 333 16.31 -5.70 13.35
CA LEU A 333 15.44 -5.81 12.18
C LEU A 333 15.26 -7.26 11.73
N SER A 334 16.24 -8.16 12.00
CA SER A 334 16.16 -9.58 11.64
C SER A 334 14.95 -10.26 12.26
N ILE A 335 14.66 -10.02 13.54
CA ILE A 335 13.50 -10.63 14.22
C ILE A 335 12.18 -10.07 13.70
N TYR A 336 12.11 -8.76 13.36
CA TYR A 336 10.90 -8.19 12.76
C TYR A 336 10.63 -8.75 11.37
N LEU A 337 11.69 -8.89 10.55
CA LEU A 337 11.59 -9.51 9.22
C LEU A 337 11.17 -10.97 9.34
N LEU A 338 11.71 -11.70 10.31
CA LEU A 338 11.33 -13.08 10.57
C LEU A 338 9.82 -13.18 10.85
N ILE A 339 9.32 -12.48 11.87
CA ILE A 339 7.91 -12.55 12.29
C ILE A 339 6.98 -12.11 11.14
N ILE A 340 7.24 -10.97 10.50
CA ILE A 340 6.37 -10.42 9.45
C ILE A 340 6.43 -11.25 8.16
N SER A 341 7.52 -11.96 7.91
CA SER A 341 7.68 -12.75 6.68
C SER A 341 6.73 -13.93 6.58
N PHE A 342 6.29 -14.53 7.70
CA PHE A 342 5.42 -15.71 7.68
C PHE A 342 4.03 -15.42 7.07
N PRO A 343 3.24 -14.44 7.54
CA PRO A 343 1.97 -14.12 6.90
C PRO A 343 2.14 -13.60 5.46
N ILE A 344 3.24 -12.88 5.16
CA ILE A 344 3.51 -12.41 3.80
C ILE A 344 3.83 -13.58 2.88
N TYR A 345 4.63 -14.54 3.31
CA TYR A 345 4.90 -15.76 2.55
C TYR A 345 3.62 -16.55 2.27
N LEU A 346 2.76 -16.73 3.28
CA LEU A 346 1.48 -17.40 3.09
C LEU A 346 0.59 -16.63 2.10
N ASN A 347 0.57 -15.31 2.18
CA ASN A 347 -0.17 -14.48 1.21
C ASN A 347 0.39 -14.55 -0.22
N LEU A 348 1.69 -14.73 -0.40
CA LEU A 348 2.29 -15.01 -1.72
C LEU A 348 1.73 -16.30 -2.33
N LEU A 349 1.48 -17.32 -1.51
CA LEU A 349 0.98 -18.61 -1.96
C LEU A 349 -0.51 -18.61 -2.30
N VAL A 350 -1.33 -17.86 -1.57
CA VAL A 350 -2.80 -17.92 -1.69
C VAL A 350 -3.49 -16.59 -1.98
N GLY A 351 -2.76 -15.47 -1.99
CA GLY A 351 -3.35 -14.13 -2.18
C GLY A 351 -4.11 -13.96 -3.50
N HIS A 352 -3.70 -14.69 -4.55
CA HIS A 352 -4.39 -14.72 -5.83
C HIS A 352 -5.81 -15.33 -5.76
N PHE A 353 -6.16 -16.07 -4.70
CA PHE A 353 -7.50 -16.61 -4.49
C PHE A 353 -8.57 -15.53 -4.35
N SER A 354 -8.20 -14.33 -3.87
CA SER A 354 -9.13 -13.21 -3.72
C SER A 354 -9.80 -12.81 -5.04
N THR A 355 -9.14 -13.02 -6.18
CA THR A 355 -9.70 -12.75 -7.50
C THR A 355 -10.87 -13.67 -7.87
N ILE A 356 -11.02 -14.81 -7.18
CA ILE A 356 -12.16 -15.71 -7.33
C ILE A 356 -13.47 -14.99 -6.94
N LEU A 357 -13.45 -14.20 -5.86
CA LEU A 357 -14.62 -13.44 -5.41
C LEU A 357 -15.04 -12.41 -6.45
N LEU A 358 -14.09 -11.81 -7.17
CA LEU A 358 -14.38 -10.93 -8.30
C LEU A 358 -15.01 -11.71 -9.45
N ARG A 359 -14.44 -12.89 -9.80
CA ARG A 359 -14.94 -13.74 -10.90
C ARG A 359 -16.34 -14.28 -10.64
N THR A 360 -16.67 -14.58 -9.38
CA THR A 360 -17.97 -15.14 -8.97
C THR A 360 -18.99 -14.08 -8.57
N ASN A 361 -18.65 -12.78 -8.70
CA ASN A 361 -19.49 -11.62 -8.35
C ASN A 361 -19.91 -11.60 -6.85
N ASN A 362 -19.06 -12.11 -5.95
CA ASN A 362 -19.26 -12.12 -4.50
C ASN A 362 -18.37 -11.04 -3.82
N GLN A 363 -18.45 -9.80 -4.30
CA GLN A 363 -17.67 -8.69 -3.77
C GLN A 363 -18.14 -8.24 -2.37
N ASP A 364 -19.41 -8.45 -2.06
CA ASP A 364 -20.03 -8.27 -0.76
C ASP A 364 -19.37 -9.16 0.30
N VAL A 365 -19.13 -10.43 0.00
CA VAL A 365 -18.41 -11.36 0.88
C VAL A 365 -17.00 -10.81 1.19
N SER A 366 -16.30 -10.31 0.19
CA SER A 366 -14.98 -9.68 0.38
C SER A 366 -15.07 -8.47 1.31
N PHE A 367 -16.08 -7.60 1.14
CA PHE A 367 -16.28 -6.43 1.99
C PHE A 367 -16.54 -6.82 3.45
N TYR A 368 -17.47 -7.73 3.71
CA TYR A 368 -17.76 -8.19 5.07
C TYR A 368 -16.55 -8.87 5.72
N PHE A 369 -15.82 -9.67 4.96
CA PHE A 369 -14.60 -10.32 5.45
C PHE A 369 -13.53 -9.31 5.88
N HIS A 370 -13.25 -8.30 5.07
CA HIS A 370 -12.27 -7.26 5.39
C HIS A 370 -12.72 -6.36 6.54
N SER A 371 -14.03 -6.08 6.64
CA SER A 371 -14.59 -5.31 7.76
C SER A 371 -14.51 -6.09 9.09
N ALA A 372 -14.86 -7.36 9.07
CA ALA A 372 -14.72 -8.24 10.25
C ALA A 372 -13.25 -8.34 10.69
N LYS A 373 -12.33 -8.50 9.73
CA LYS A 373 -10.89 -8.54 10.02
C LYS A 373 -10.39 -7.24 10.67
N LEU A 374 -10.90 -6.07 10.28
CA LEU A 374 -10.55 -4.79 10.94
C LEU A 374 -10.99 -4.79 12.41
N VAL A 375 -12.24 -5.16 12.67
CA VAL A 375 -12.79 -5.19 14.04
C VAL A 375 -12.01 -6.20 14.91
N MET A 376 -11.74 -7.38 14.37
CA MET A 376 -10.97 -8.40 15.10
C MET A 376 -9.53 -7.96 15.37
N LEU A 377 -8.85 -7.31 14.42
CA LEU A 377 -7.52 -6.76 14.65
C LEU A 377 -7.53 -5.71 15.75
N PHE A 378 -8.55 -4.83 15.78
CA PHE A 378 -8.70 -3.86 16.85
C PHE A 378 -8.86 -4.53 18.22
N LEU A 379 -9.68 -5.58 18.32
CA LEU A 379 -9.86 -6.34 19.55
C LEU A 379 -8.57 -7.06 19.98
N VAL A 380 -7.84 -7.66 19.06
CA VAL A 380 -6.53 -8.29 19.33
C VAL A 380 -5.57 -7.27 19.91
N LEU A 381 -5.45 -6.09 19.31
CA LEU A 381 -4.58 -5.03 19.81
C LEU A 381 -5.02 -4.52 21.18
N LEU A 382 -6.32 -4.32 21.37
CA LEU A 382 -6.86 -3.88 22.64
C LEU A 382 -6.52 -4.89 23.77
N ILE A 383 -6.76 -6.18 23.53
CA ILE A 383 -6.50 -7.25 24.49
C ILE A 383 -4.98 -7.34 24.79
N THR A 384 -4.15 -7.37 23.77
CA THR A 384 -2.69 -7.52 23.94
C THR A 384 -2.05 -6.35 24.68
N ILE A 385 -2.52 -5.12 24.43
CA ILE A 385 -2.07 -3.90 25.12
C ILE A 385 -2.56 -3.89 26.56
N THR A 386 -3.81 -4.25 26.83
CA THR A 386 -4.38 -4.26 28.20
C THR A 386 -3.75 -5.33 29.10
N ILE A 387 -3.31 -6.46 28.53
CA ILE A 387 -2.57 -7.51 29.27
C ILE A 387 -1.11 -7.09 29.52
N GLY A 388 -0.61 -6.04 28.84
CA GLY A 388 0.75 -5.53 29.02
C GLY A 388 1.82 -6.36 28.30
N LEU A 389 1.49 -6.96 27.14
CA LEU A 389 2.47 -7.69 26.35
C LEU A 389 3.54 -6.75 25.80
N SER A 390 4.78 -7.26 25.69
CA SER A 390 5.87 -6.54 25.04
C SER A 390 5.55 -6.28 23.56
N SER A 391 6.20 -5.30 22.98
CA SER A 391 5.99 -4.91 21.56
C SER A 391 6.24 -6.07 20.58
N LEU A 392 7.26 -6.89 20.81
CA LEU A 392 7.54 -8.07 19.99
C LEU A 392 6.48 -9.15 20.17
N GLN A 393 6.01 -9.39 21.42
CA GLN A 393 4.92 -10.34 21.67
C GLN A 393 3.64 -9.93 20.97
N VAL A 394 3.29 -8.63 20.98
CA VAL A 394 2.14 -8.13 20.21
C VAL A 394 2.33 -8.38 18.72
N LEU A 395 3.54 -8.16 18.19
CA LEU A 395 3.83 -8.40 16.77
C LEU A 395 3.63 -9.88 16.40
N VAL A 396 4.07 -10.82 17.26
CA VAL A 396 3.85 -12.26 17.05
C VAL A 396 2.36 -12.60 17.09
N VAL A 397 1.62 -12.10 18.07
CA VAL A 397 0.16 -12.35 18.16
C VAL A 397 -0.57 -11.82 16.92
N VAL A 398 -0.18 -10.63 16.44
CA VAL A 398 -0.73 -10.07 15.21
C VAL A 398 -0.34 -10.89 13.99
N SER A 399 0.89 -11.41 13.92
CA SER A 399 1.33 -12.29 12.84
C SER A 399 0.51 -13.59 12.80
N ILE A 400 0.30 -14.23 13.95
CA ILE A 400 -0.58 -15.41 14.08
C ILE A 400 -2.01 -15.06 13.63
N PHE A 401 -2.55 -13.93 14.07
CA PHE A 401 -3.87 -13.46 13.64
C PHE A 401 -3.96 -13.27 12.11
N GLU A 402 -2.91 -12.72 11.49
CA GLU A 402 -2.86 -12.57 10.03
C GLU A 402 -2.84 -13.94 9.32
N ILE A 403 -2.06 -14.92 9.79
CA ILE A 403 -2.03 -16.28 9.27
C ILE A 403 -3.42 -16.93 9.37
N LEU A 404 -4.06 -16.86 10.54
CA LEU A 404 -5.42 -17.39 10.76
C LEU A 404 -6.45 -16.70 9.86
N SER A 405 -6.33 -15.38 9.68
CA SER A 405 -7.18 -14.61 8.77
C SER A 405 -7.04 -15.06 7.31
N ILE A 406 -5.83 -15.33 6.85
CA ILE A 406 -5.59 -15.84 5.50
C ILE A 406 -6.23 -17.22 5.32
N LEU A 407 -6.09 -18.11 6.31
CA LEU A 407 -6.75 -19.43 6.30
C LEU A 407 -8.26 -19.32 6.23
N LEU A 408 -8.84 -18.45 7.08
CA LEU A 408 -10.28 -18.20 7.09
C LEU A 408 -10.74 -17.67 5.72
N GLY A 409 -9.97 -16.79 5.09
CA GLY A 409 -10.24 -16.32 3.74
C GLY A 409 -10.30 -17.44 2.71
N VAL A 410 -9.40 -18.42 2.78
CA VAL A 410 -9.43 -19.62 1.92
C VAL A 410 -10.67 -20.46 2.19
N VAL A 411 -11.06 -20.64 3.46
CA VAL A 411 -12.28 -21.37 3.84
C VAL A 411 -13.54 -20.67 3.30
N VAL A 412 -13.62 -19.36 3.41
CA VAL A 412 -14.73 -18.56 2.86
C VAL A 412 -14.80 -18.71 1.34
N ILE A 413 -13.69 -18.59 0.63
CA ILE A 413 -13.66 -18.80 -0.84
C ILE A 413 -14.10 -20.22 -1.21
N LYS A 414 -13.64 -21.23 -0.45
CA LYS A 414 -14.04 -22.62 -0.64
C LYS A 414 -15.55 -22.81 -0.46
N SER A 415 -16.16 -22.18 0.53
CA SER A 415 -17.62 -22.24 0.74
C SER A 415 -18.40 -21.59 -0.40
N VAL A 416 -17.94 -20.45 -0.91
CA VAL A 416 -18.52 -19.77 -2.09
C VAL A 416 -18.50 -20.68 -3.33
N LEU A 417 -17.42 -21.41 -3.52
CA LEU A 417 -17.26 -22.33 -4.64
C LEU A 417 -17.89 -23.70 -4.41
N LYS A 418 -18.45 -23.97 -3.22
CA LYS A 418 -19.00 -25.29 -2.81
C LYS A 418 -18.01 -26.44 -3.05
N ALA A 419 -16.71 -26.19 -2.90
CA ALA A 419 -15.65 -27.14 -3.17
C ALA A 419 -15.40 -28.07 -1.95
N LYS A 420 -15.31 -29.36 -2.19
CA LYS A 420 -15.00 -30.40 -1.17
C LYS A 420 -13.54 -30.88 -1.21
N THR A 421 -12.66 -30.14 -1.88
CA THR A 421 -11.24 -30.53 -2.05
C THR A 421 -10.47 -30.53 -0.73
N ASN A 422 -9.47 -31.40 -0.63
CA ASN A 422 -8.59 -31.47 0.55
C ASN A 422 -7.46 -30.46 0.44
N ASN A 423 -7.29 -29.63 1.47
CA ASN A 423 -6.24 -28.60 1.58
C ASN A 423 -5.19 -28.97 2.64
N ALA A 424 -4.98 -30.26 2.90
CA ALA A 424 -4.09 -30.72 3.98
C ALA A 424 -2.71 -30.03 3.98
N LEU A 425 -2.12 -29.86 2.79
CA LEU A 425 -0.81 -29.18 2.69
C LEU A 425 -0.86 -27.72 3.14
N LEU A 426 -1.93 -27.00 2.82
CA LEU A 426 -2.09 -25.60 3.24
C LEU A 426 -2.30 -25.53 4.76
N TYR A 427 -3.15 -26.40 5.32
CA TYR A 427 -3.39 -26.42 6.76
C TYR A 427 -2.13 -26.83 7.54
N LEU A 428 -1.40 -27.85 7.03
CA LEU A 428 -0.12 -28.27 7.63
C LEU A 428 0.90 -27.14 7.61
N LEU A 429 1.07 -26.46 6.48
CA LEU A 429 1.97 -25.33 6.36
C LEU A 429 1.61 -24.22 7.37
N SER A 430 0.33 -23.87 7.44
CA SER A 430 -0.12 -22.83 8.37
C SER A 430 0.08 -23.22 9.83
N LEU A 431 -0.13 -24.49 10.18
CA LEU A 431 0.14 -25.01 11.51
C LEU A 431 1.63 -24.90 11.85
N VAL A 432 2.52 -25.28 10.92
CA VAL A 432 3.98 -25.15 11.10
C VAL A 432 4.38 -23.69 11.31
N LEU A 433 3.85 -22.77 10.51
CA LEU A 433 4.13 -21.35 10.66
C LEU A 433 3.67 -20.80 12.02
N ILE A 434 2.48 -21.18 12.46
CA ILE A 434 1.95 -20.80 13.79
C ILE A 434 2.81 -21.39 14.92
N LEU A 435 3.23 -22.65 14.81
CA LEU A 435 4.10 -23.27 15.83
C LEU A 435 5.45 -22.55 15.94
N ILE A 436 6.05 -22.14 14.81
CA ILE A 436 7.28 -21.36 14.80
C ILE A 436 7.06 -20.01 15.50
N GLU A 437 5.95 -19.33 15.21
CA GLU A 437 5.58 -18.07 15.87
C GLU A 437 5.39 -18.23 17.39
N ILE A 438 4.77 -19.31 17.85
CA ILE A 438 4.62 -19.61 19.27
C ILE A 438 5.99 -19.87 19.93
N ILE A 439 6.89 -20.55 19.24
CA ILE A 439 8.27 -20.75 19.74
C ILE A 439 9.01 -19.42 19.87
N ILE A 440 8.86 -18.53 18.88
CA ILE A 440 9.41 -17.17 18.94
C ILE A 440 8.82 -16.40 20.11
N TYR A 441 7.48 -16.44 20.28
CA TYR A 441 6.78 -15.77 21.39
C TYR A 441 7.34 -16.17 22.76
N ASN A 442 7.59 -17.46 22.98
CA ASN A 442 8.11 -17.98 24.25
C ASN A 442 9.60 -17.67 24.49
N LYS A 443 10.34 -17.24 23.46
CA LYS A 443 11.76 -16.85 23.57
C LYS A 443 11.95 -15.35 23.74
N ILE A 444 10.93 -14.56 23.52
CA ILE A 444 10.89 -13.10 23.70
C ILE A 444 10.37 -12.76 25.10
#